data_7912e09d025228d20a2a4e2708f1ee46
#
_entry.id   7912e09d025228d20a2a4e2708f1ee46
#
_cell.length_a   1.000
_cell.length_b   1.000
_cell.length_c   1.000
_cell.angle_alpha   90.00
_cell.angle_beta   90.00
_cell.angle_gamma   90.00
#
_symmetry.space_group_name_H-M   'P 1'
#
loop_
_entity.id
_entity.type
_entity.pdbx_description
1 polymer ?
#
loop_
_entity_poly.entity_id
_entity_poly.type
_entity_poly.pdbx_seq_one_letter_code
_entity_poly.pdbx_strand_id
1 'polypeptide(L)'
;MRRNTKIVGGILLVAILLVAVGYAAITNVTLNIKGTAKSEGNPDNFKVELIGEPQTSGDGTTTATINTADKTQGTMNVSGLNAKGQTAIATYTVKNQSTDLSADLTAKATSTNDEYFEVQCSLDKTTLKAQEQTTMTVKVKLLKTPIDETKENLSTEIGVNIDAEPKQPGEENNGGATTVINKKTTNPYLPEGFTKVGGTSLSNGYTIQDSKGNQYVWVEVPMTDEVYPTAGLNIKDFTTEEYTAIETDLRTYTNDYRNGTSYKDEYYSDATTGLTSGEYTALKQKMLKSVYQNGGFYIGKYETGIESTPKTSGSSSTAPTEIPVIKQNAYPYNNVTCSQAQILASKMESGKYTSSLMFGVQWDLVLKYLETKGTAQEDLKTNSTNWGNYNNNLWEITNKNSKYAIYTNYKLGDWTNGAYGKKDSNKSVLLSTGASETFSKQGIYDLAGNVWEWTLEHATTNSFTPCARRGGDYSFSGSNYPAAVRSYSSTTDYYVYIGFRVSLF
;
A
#
# COMPACT_ATOMS: atom_id res chain seq x y z
N MET A 1 -2.33 -8.95 -40.15
CA MET A 1 -2.60 -7.63 -39.54
C MET A 1 -3.88 -7.73 -38.72
N ARG A 2 -3.83 -7.89 -37.43
CA ARG A 2 -4.98 -7.79 -36.52
C ARG A 2 -4.71 -6.65 -35.53
N ARG A 3 -5.58 -5.66 -35.58
CA ARG A 3 -5.56 -4.48 -34.72
C ARG A 3 -6.04 -4.88 -33.32
N ASN A 4 -5.20 -4.74 -32.31
CA ASN A 4 -5.60 -4.79 -30.90
C ASN A 4 -6.32 -3.49 -30.55
N THR A 5 -7.60 -3.57 -30.33
CA THR A 5 -8.39 -2.44 -29.80
C THR A 5 -8.21 -2.42 -28.29
N LYS A 6 -7.45 -1.47 -27.79
CA LYS A 6 -7.39 -1.16 -26.36
C LYS A 6 -8.72 -0.53 -25.98
N ILE A 7 -9.50 -1.20 -25.15
CA ILE A 7 -10.68 -0.60 -24.52
C ILE A 7 -10.18 0.27 -23.38
N VAL A 8 -10.12 1.56 -23.61
CA VAL A 8 -9.96 2.57 -22.57
C VAL A 8 -11.34 2.75 -21.96
N GLY A 9 -11.51 2.40 -20.67
CA GLY A 9 -12.74 2.67 -19.93
C GLY A 9 -12.96 4.17 -19.81
N GLY A 10 -13.76 4.73 -20.70
CA GLY A 10 -14.19 6.11 -20.66
C GLY A 10 -15.39 6.25 -19.74
N ILE A 11 -15.33 7.21 -18.83
CA ILE A 11 -16.51 7.72 -18.12
C ILE A 11 -17.45 8.30 -19.16
N LEU A 12 -18.60 7.68 -19.37
CA LEU A 12 -19.63 8.21 -20.27
C LEU A 12 -20.44 9.26 -19.50
N LEU A 13 -20.13 10.53 -19.74
CA LEU A 13 -20.94 11.68 -19.30
C LEU A 13 -22.18 11.75 -20.18
N VAL A 14 -23.35 11.52 -19.62
CA VAL A 14 -24.63 11.80 -20.29
C VAL A 14 -25.18 13.10 -19.72
N ALA A 15 -25.08 14.17 -20.50
CA ALA A 15 -25.69 15.45 -20.16
C ALA A 15 -27.20 15.42 -20.45
N ILE A 16 -28.00 15.68 -19.41
CA ILE A 16 -29.46 15.86 -19.58
C ILE A 16 -29.78 17.35 -19.53
N LEU A 17 -30.34 17.86 -20.60
CA LEU A 17 -30.84 19.23 -20.71
C LEU A 17 -32.27 19.28 -20.14
N LEU A 18 -32.49 20.05 -19.09
CA LEU A 18 -33.81 20.24 -18.50
C LEU A 18 -34.34 21.66 -18.74
N VAL A 19 -35.56 21.75 -19.16
CA VAL A 19 -36.34 23.00 -19.25
C VAL A 19 -37.32 23.02 -18.09
N ALA A 20 -37.19 24.01 -17.21
CA ALA A 20 -37.96 24.14 -15.98
C ALA A 20 -39.22 25.00 -16.18
N VAL A 21 -40.30 24.65 -15.51
CA VAL A 21 -41.37 25.56 -15.17
C VAL A 21 -41.85 25.30 -13.74
N GLY A 22 -41.56 26.23 -12.83
CA GLY A 22 -42.31 26.49 -11.63
C GLY A 22 -42.05 25.69 -10.37
N TYR A 23 -41.54 26.38 -9.34
CA TYR A 23 -41.27 25.98 -7.92
C TYR A 23 -40.11 24.98 -7.68
N ALA A 24 -39.22 25.37 -6.82
CA ALA A 24 -37.97 24.72 -6.48
C ALA A 24 -38.13 23.25 -6.09
N ALA A 25 -38.17 22.39 -7.08
CA ALA A 25 -38.08 20.94 -6.91
C ALA A 25 -36.97 20.43 -7.83
N ILE A 26 -36.15 19.53 -7.33
CA ILE A 26 -35.20 18.79 -8.19
C ILE A 26 -36.00 17.97 -9.16
N THR A 27 -35.85 18.25 -10.45
CA THR A 27 -36.71 17.69 -11.44
C THR A 27 -36.31 16.30 -11.87
N ASN A 28 -35.01 15.97 -11.96
CA ASN A 28 -34.55 14.59 -12.27
C ASN A 28 -33.14 14.35 -11.80
N VAL A 29 -32.89 13.18 -11.24
CA VAL A 29 -31.57 12.59 -11.00
C VAL A 29 -31.50 11.25 -11.72
N THR A 30 -30.53 11.07 -12.61
CA THR A 30 -30.33 9.80 -13.32
C THR A 30 -29.08 9.12 -12.79
N LEU A 31 -29.25 7.90 -12.29
CA LEU A 31 -28.16 7.04 -11.79
C LEU A 31 -27.90 5.94 -12.83
N ASN A 32 -26.67 5.88 -13.32
CA ASN A 32 -26.18 4.77 -14.13
C ASN A 32 -25.32 3.84 -13.28
N ILE A 33 -25.69 2.58 -13.18
CA ILE A 33 -24.96 1.56 -12.47
C ILE A 33 -24.20 0.72 -13.49
N LYS A 34 -22.85 0.71 -13.40
CA LYS A 34 -22.00 -0.16 -14.21
C LYS A 34 -21.31 -1.18 -13.32
N GLY A 35 -21.50 -2.46 -13.64
CA GLY A 35 -20.69 -3.53 -13.08
C GLY A 35 -19.52 -3.82 -14.01
N THR A 36 -18.29 -3.84 -13.48
CA THR A 36 -17.12 -4.36 -14.19
C THR A 36 -16.69 -5.63 -13.50
N ALA A 37 -16.68 -6.73 -14.22
CA ALA A 37 -16.07 -7.97 -13.76
C ALA A 37 -14.69 -8.10 -14.41
N LYS A 38 -13.63 -8.24 -13.60
CA LYS A 38 -12.29 -8.56 -14.07
C LYS A 38 -12.00 -10.02 -13.77
N SER A 39 -11.53 -10.75 -14.76
CA SER A 39 -11.04 -12.12 -14.61
C SER A 39 -9.63 -12.18 -15.15
N GLU A 40 -8.69 -12.71 -14.35
CA GLU A 40 -7.35 -13.10 -14.80
C GLU A 40 -7.29 -14.58 -15.22
N GLY A 41 -8.43 -15.26 -15.27
CA GLY A 41 -8.57 -16.65 -15.68
C GLY A 41 -9.37 -16.81 -16.97
N ASN A 42 -10.16 -17.86 -17.06
CA ASN A 42 -11.07 -18.05 -18.20
C ASN A 42 -12.28 -17.12 -18.02
N PRO A 43 -12.40 -16.04 -18.83
CA PRO A 43 -13.45 -15.03 -18.66
C PRO A 43 -14.87 -15.59 -18.90
N ASP A 44 -14.99 -16.74 -19.56
CA ASP A 44 -16.29 -17.35 -19.85
C ASP A 44 -16.92 -18.02 -18.61
N ASN A 45 -16.13 -18.29 -17.57
CA ASN A 45 -16.58 -18.98 -16.36
C ASN A 45 -16.90 -18.03 -15.19
N PHE A 46 -16.56 -16.76 -15.28
CA PHE A 46 -16.83 -15.78 -14.23
C PHE A 46 -17.82 -14.71 -14.69
N LYS A 47 -18.97 -14.65 -13.97
CA LYS A 47 -20.02 -13.73 -14.34
C LYS A 47 -20.80 -13.24 -13.12
N VAL A 48 -20.88 -11.93 -12.94
CA VAL A 48 -21.72 -11.27 -11.93
C VAL A 48 -22.72 -10.38 -12.64
N GLU A 49 -24.00 -10.50 -12.31
CA GLU A 49 -25.11 -9.78 -12.97
C GLU A 49 -26.08 -9.17 -11.96
N LEU A 50 -26.72 -8.09 -12.35
CA LEU A 50 -27.95 -7.60 -11.76
C LEU A 50 -29.10 -8.46 -12.25
N ILE A 51 -29.96 -8.91 -11.32
CA ILE A 51 -31.10 -9.78 -11.61
C ILE A 51 -32.39 -9.27 -10.98
N GLY A 52 -33.54 -9.75 -11.51
CA GLY A 52 -34.86 -9.37 -11.02
C GLY A 52 -35.21 -7.91 -11.35
N GLU A 53 -36.27 -7.41 -10.72
CA GLU A 53 -36.67 -6.00 -10.84
C GLU A 53 -36.17 -5.21 -9.63
N PRO A 54 -35.49 -4.05 -9.84
CA PRO A 54 -35.09 -3.19 -8.74
C PRO A 54 -36.30 -2.69 -7.96
N GLN A 55 -36.11 -2.53 -6.65
CA GLN A 55 -37.13 -1.96 -5.76
C GLN A 55 -36.74 -0.51 -5.43
N THR A 56 -37.74 0.38 -5.35
CA THR A 56 -37.53 1.79 -5.03
C THR A 56 -38.34 2.22 -3.82
N SER A 57 -37.80 3.16 -3.06
CA SER A 57 -38.44 3.75 -1.88
C SER A 57 -37.88 5.13 -1.56
N GLY A 58 -38.43 5.81 -0.57
CA GLY A 58 -37.99 7.11 -0.09
C GLY A 58 -38.92 8.24 -0.55
N ASP A 59 -38.37 9.47 -0.52
CA ASP A 59 -39.10 10.68 -0.86
C ASP A 59 -39.07 10.91 -2.39
N GLY A 60 -40.02 11.69 -2.87
CA GLY A 60 -40.15 12.00 -4.30
C GLY A 60 -40.58 10.78 -5.13
N THR A 61 -40.26 10.84 -6.41
CA THR A 61 -40.53 9.75 -7.37
C THR A 61 -39.21 9.12 -7.82
N THR A 62 -39.05 7.82 -7.59
CA THR A 62 -37.87 7.06 -7.97
C THR A 62 -38.24 5.93 -8.92
N THR A 63 -37.51 5.82 -10.02
CA THR A 63 -37.58 4.66 -10.92
C THR A 63 -36.20 4.03 -11.07
N ALA A 64 -36.14 2.72 -11.17
CA ALA A 64 -34.88 2.00 -11.35
C ALA A 64 -35.09 0.86 -12.36
N THR A 65 -34.10 0.61 -13.20
CA THR A 65 -34.13 -0.47 -14.20
C THR A 65 -32.78 -1.17 -14.33
N ILE A 66 -32.79 -2.39 -14.85
CA ILE A 66 -31.62 -3.13 -15.28
C ILE A 66 -31.56 -3.12 -16.80
N ASN A 67 -30.39 -2.88 -17.36
CA ASN A 67 -30.21 -2.95 -18.82
C ASN A 67 -30.36 -4.41 -19.30
N THR A 68 -31.31 -4.67 -20.18
CA THR A 68 -31.59 -6.02 -20.68
C THR A 68 -30.49 -6.56 -21.62
N ALA A 69 -29.78 -5.67 -22.29
CA ALA A 69 -28.68 -6.04 -23.21
C ALA A 69 -27.34 -6.21 -22.46
N ASP A 70 -27.17 -5.53 -21.34
CA ASP A 70 -26.00 -5.62 -20.49
C ASP A 70 -26.42 -5.60 -19.02
N LYS A 71 -26.62 -6.78 -18.47
CA LYS A 71 -27.08 -6.95 -17.09
C LYS A 71 -26.04 -6.54 -16.02
N THR A 72 -24.89 -6.05 -16.43
CA THR A 72 -23.93 -5.42 -15.50
C THR A 72 -24.25 -3.95 -15.24
N GLN A 73 -25.25 -3.39 -15.92
CA GLN A 73 -25.65 -1.99 -15.85
C GLN A 73 -27.09 -1.84 -15.36
N GLY A 74 -27.31 -0.81 -14.56
CA GLY A 74 -28.63 -0.37 -14.14
C GLY A 74 -28.75 1.15 -14.17
N THR A 75 -29.99 1.65 -14.04
CA THR A 75 -30.26 3.08 -13.97
C THR A 75 -31.20 3.38 -12.80
N MET A 76 -31.00 4.53 -12.17
CA MET A 76 -31.90 5.08 -11.17
C MET A 76 -32.20 6.53 -11.54
N ASN A 77 -33.49 6.87 -11.60
CA ASN A 77 -33.96 8.22 -11.82
C ASN A 77 -34.74 8.67 -10.60
N VAL A 78 -34.44 9.86 -10.11
CA VAL A 78 -35.07 10.47 -8.93
C VAL A 78 -35.57 11.85 -9.29
N SER A 79 -36.80 12.17 -8.90
CA SER A 79 -37.36 13.52 -9.04
C SER A 79 -38.19 13.90 -7.80
N GLY A 80 -38.40 15.21 -7.59
CA GLY A 80 -39.26 15.70 -6.53
C GLY A 80 -38.63 15.80 -5.13
N LEU A 81 -37.31 15.68 -4.98
CA LEU A 81 -36.64 16.03 -3.75
C LEU A 81 -36.59 17.57 -3.63
N ASN A 82 -37.21 18.13 -2.60
CA ASN A 82 -37.39 19.59 -2.45
C ASN A 82 -37.06 20.13 -1.06
N ALA A 83 -36.71 19.28 -0.10
CA ALA A 83 -36.35 19.66 1.25
C ALA A 83 -35.10 18.92 1.73
N LYS A 84 -34.19 19.63 2.43
CA LYS A 84 -32.99 19.08 3.04
C LYS A 84 -33.32 17.82 3.87
N GLY A 85 -32.54 16.75 3.62
CA GLY A 85 -32.66 15.50 4.34
C GLY A 85 -33.54 14.47 3.65
N GLN A 86 -34.32 14.85 2.65
CA GLN A 86 -35.09 13.91 1.84
C GLN A 86 -34.16 12.91 1.12
N THR A 87 -34.62 11.68 1.00
CA THR A 87 -33.83 10.57 0.46
C THR A 87 -34.62 9.75 -0.56
N ALA A 88 -33.95 9.30 -1.60
CA ALA A 88 -34.44 8.32 -2.55
C ALA A 88 -33.54 7.08 -2.50
N ILE A 89 -34.14 5.90 -2.59
CA ILE A 89 -33.43 4.63 -2.47
C ILE A 89 -33.84 3.72 -3.62
N ALA A 90 -32.83 3.07 -4.23
CA ALA A 90 -33.04 1.95 -5.14
C ALA A 90 -32.24 0.75 -4.64
N THR A 91 -32.85 -0.43 -4.66
CA THR A 91 -32.19 -1.70 -4.31
C THR A 91 -32.15 -2.61 -5.52
N TYR A 92 -30.98 -3.18 -5.78
CA TYR A 92 -30.72 -4.10 -6.87
C TYR A 92 -30.26 -5.43 -6.31
N THR A 93 -30.66 -6.54 -6.90
CA THR A 93 -30.14 -7.85 -6.59
C THR A 93 -28.93 -8.13 -7.47
N VAL A 94 -27.78 -8.34 -6.85
CA VAL A 94 -26.52 -8.74 -7.51
C VAL A 94 -26.37 -10.24 -7.33
N LYS A 95 -26.15 -10.99 -8.42
CA LYS A 95 -25.93 -12.43 -8.37
C LYS A 95 -24.63 -12.81 -9.01
N ASN A 96 -23.86 -13.66 -8.35
CA ASN A 96 -22.77 -14.38 -8.95
C ASN A 96 -23.31 -15.57 -9.76
N GLN A 97 -23.29 -15.46 -11.07
CA GLN A 97 -23.78 -16.50 -11.98
C GLN A 97 -22.74 -17.60 -12.26
N SER A 98 -21.52 -17.47 -11.72
CA SER A 98 -20.46 -18.47 -11.90
C SER A 98 -20.89 -19.83 -11.34
N THR A 99 -20.39 -20.92 -11.92
CA THR A 99 -20.72 -22.27 -11.51
C THR A 99 -19.86 -22.76 -10.35
N ASP A 100 -18.63 -22.26 -10.25
CA ASP A 100 -17.59 -22.78 -9.35
C ASP A 100 -16.68 -21.67 -8.76
N LEU A 101 -16.81 -20.42 -9.19
CA LEU A 101 -16.01 -19.31 -8.66
C LEU A 101 -16.84 -18.44 -7.70
N SER A 102 -16.24 -18.06 -6.58
CA SER A 102 -16.75 -17.00 -5.72
C SER A 102 -16.39 -15.64 -6.31
N ALA A 103 -17.10 -14.59 -5.89
CA ALA A 103 -16.89 -13.22 -6.33
C ALA A 103 -16.69 -12.29 -5.14
N ASP A 104 -15.62 -11.51 -5.11
CA ASP A 104 -15.50 -10.35 -4.24
C ASP A 104 -16.04 -9.12 -4.95
N LEU A 105 -16.91 -8.39 -4.26
CA LEU A 105 -17.62 -7.24 -4.79
C LEU A 105 -17.16 -5.97 -4.09
N THR A 106 -16.93 -4.93 -4.87
CA THR A 106 -16.72 -3.56 -4.36
C THR A 106 -17.70 -2.62 -5.05
N ALA A 107 -18.48 -1.88 -4.26
CA ALA A 107 -19.42 -0.88 -4.77
C ALA A 107 -18.94 0.53 -4.43
N LYS A 108 -18.98 1.44 -5.40
CA LYS A 108 -18.60 2.85 -5.22
C LYS A 108 -19.61 3.73 -5.93
N ALA A 109 -20.10 4.76 -5.24
CA ALA A 109 -20.97 5.78 -5.82
C ALA A 109 -20.30 7.15 -5.82
N THR A 110 -20.54 7.92 -6.88
CA THR A 110 -20.04 9.29 -7.02
C THR A 110 -21.16 10.20 -7.50
N SER A 111 -21.14 11.46 -7.09
CA SER A 111 -22.03 12.52 -7.54
C SER A 111 -21.22 13.58 -8.29
N THR A 112 -21.80 14.20 -9.30
CA THR A 112 -21.20 15.37 -9.98
C THR A 112 -21.58 16.68 -9.31
N ASN A 113 -22.50 16.65 -8.36
CA ASN A 113 -22.95 17.82 -7.59
C ASN A 113 -23.05 17.44 -6.11
N ASP A 114 -21.93 17.27 -5.46
CA ASP A 114 -21.78 16.90 -4.07
C ASP A 114 -22.15 18.03 -3.08
N GLU A 115 -22.33 19.25 -3.59
CA GLU A 115 -22.87 20.35 -2.80
C GLU A 115 -24.34 20.13 -2.41
N TYR A 116 -25.14 19.56 -3.30
CA TYR A 116 -26.57 19.33 -3.09
C TYR A 116 -26.93 17.86 -2.83
N PHE A 117 -26.11 16.91 -3.30
CA PHE A 117 -26.45 15.49 -3.23
C PHE A 117 -25.34 14.67 -2.60
N GLU A 118 -25.71 13.89 -1.61
CA GLU A 118 -24.90 12.79 -1.11
C GLU A 118 -25.41 11.49 -1.77
N VAL A 119 -24.51 10.76 -2.40
CA VAL A 119 -24.81 9.45 -2.97
C VAL A 119 -24.00 8.39 -2.26
N GLN A 120 -24.68 7.38 -1.73
CA GLN A 120 -24.08 6.24 -1.06
C GLN A 120 -24.50 4.96 -1.76
N CYS A 121 -23.55 4.01 -1.87
CA CYS A 121 -23.78 2.67 -2.35
C CYS A 121 -23.25 1.68 -1.33
N SER A 122 -24.04 0.66 -1.01
CA SER A 122 -23.66 -0.41 -0.07
C SER A 122 -24.09 -1.76 -0.59
N LEU A 123 -23.38 -2.79 -0.18
CA LEU A 123 -23.68 -4.20 -0.42
C LEU A 123 -23.93 -4.88 0.92
N ASP A 124 -24.97 -5.72 1.03
CA ASP A 124 -25.22 -6.50 2.22
C ASP A 124 -24.16 -7.58 2.43
N LYS A 125 -23.60 -8.10 1.32
CA LYS A 125 -22.44 -9.00 1.30
C LYS A 125 -21.47 -8.55 0.24
N THR A 126 -20.20 -8.52 0.59
CA THR A 126 -19.12 -8.15 -0.33
C THR A 126 -18.43 -9.36 -0.96
N THR A 127 -18.72 -10.58 -0.47
CA THR A 127 -18.25 -11.84 -1.07
C THR A 127 -19.45 -12.73 -1.34
N LEU A 128 -19.56 -13.22 -2.58
CA LEU A 128 -20.61 -14.14 -3.00
C LEU A 128 -20.02 -15.48 -3.43
N LYS A 129 -20.55 -16.58 -2.91
CA LYS A 129 -20.31 -17.91 -3.45
C LYS A 129 -20.84 -18.05 -4.87
N ALA A 130 -20.44 -19.11 -5.56
CA ALA A 130 -21.07 -19.51 -6.80
C ALA A 130 -22.58 -19.59 -6.64
N GLN A 131 -23.32 -18.98 -7.54
CA GLN A 131 -24.79 -18.90 -7.55
C GLN A 131 -25.43 -18.10 -6.39
N GLU A 132 -24.65 -17.52 -5.49
CA GLU A 132 -25.16 -16.69 -4.38
C GLU A 132 -25.52 -15.28 -4.87
N GLN A 133 -26.39 -14.62 -4.10
CA GLN A 133 -26.84 -13.26 -4.38
C GLN A 133 -26.74 -12.36 -3.14
N THR A 134 -26.64 -11.05 -3.37
CA THR A 134 -26.67 -10.00 -2.37
C THR A 134 -27.52 -8.83 -2.82
N THR A 135 -27.90 -7.97 -1.88
CA THR A 135 -28.57 -6.71 -2.19
C THR A 135 -27.54 -5.59 -2.29
N MET A 136 -27.62 -4.80 -3.34
CA MET A 136 -26.95 -3.52 -3.49
C MET A 136 -27.95 -2.40 -3.26
N THR A 137 -27.70 -1.53 -2.29
CA THR A 137 -28.52 -0.36 -1.97
C THR A 137 -27.82 0.91 -2.45
N VAL A 138 -28.51 1.67 -3.28
CA VAL A 138 -28.09 3.00 -3.71
C VAL A 138 -29.02 4.02 -3.06
N LYS A 139 -28.45 4.96 -2.30
CA LYS A 139 -29.17 6.02 -1.59
C LYS A 139 -28.71 7.38 -2.04
N VAL A 140 -29.66 8.20 -2.46
CA VAL A 140 -29.48 9.62 -2.80
C VAL A 140 -30.11 10.44 -1.70
N LYS A 141 -29.38 11.44 -1.17
CA LYS A 141 -29.87 12.35 -0.12
C LYS A 141 -29.66 13.79 -0.53
N LEU A 142 -30.69 14.60 -0.39
CA LEU A 142 -30.60 16.05 -0.59
C LEU A 142 -29.97 16.73 0.62
N LEU A 143 -28.84 17.40 0.43
CA LEU A 143 -28.07 18.03 1.49
C LEU A 143 -28.53 19.43 1.85
N LYS A 144 -29.11 20.16 0.86
CA LYS A 144 -29.60 21.54 1.02
C LYS A 144 -30.99 21.67 0.39
N THR A 145 -31.87 22.45 1.01
CA THR A 145 -33.14 22.82 0.39
C THR A 145 -32.85 23.81 -0.75
N PRO A 146 -33.32 23.57 -1.97
CA PRO A 146 -33.18 24.50 -3.08
C PRO A 146 -33.96 25.81 -2.79
N ILE A 147 -33.31 26.94 -3.04
CA ILE A 147 -33.91 28.25 -2.72
C ILE A 147 -34.47 28.92 -3.99
N ASP A 148 -33.78 28.75 -5.11
CA ASP A 148 -34.13 29.39 -6.38
C ASP A 148 -33.63 28.54 -7.56
N GLU A 149 -34.56 27.94 -8.30
CA GLU A 149 -34.27 27.08 -9.44
C GLU A 149 -33.58 27.81 -10.62
N THR A 150 -33.71 29.14 -10.69
CA THR A 150 -33.10 29.92 -11.77
C THR A 150 -31.64 30.28 -11.51
N LYS A 151 -31.16 30.09 -10.27
CA LYS A 151 -29.81 30.49 -9.84
C LYS A 151 -28.93 29.30 -9.51
N GLU A 152 -29.50 28.10 -9.33
CA GLU A 152 -28.79 26.92 -8.87
C GLU A 152 -28.91 25.79 -9.90
N ASN A 153 -27.80 25.16 -10.22
CA ASN A 153 -27.81 23.91 -10.99
C ASN A 153 -28.15 22.75 -10.03
N LEU A 154 -29.41 22.35 -10.01
CA LEU A 154 -29.97 21.33 -9.10
C LEU A 154 -29.92 19.92 -9.69
N SER A 155 -29.20 19.70 -10.74
CA SER A 155 -28.99 18.38 -11.32
C SER A 155 -27.68 17.76 -10.88
N THR A 156 -27.62 16.43 -10.78
CA THR A 156 -26.39 15.68 -10.59
C THR A 156 -26.41 14.42 -11.44
N GLU A 157 -25.25 14.03 -11.94
CA GLU A 157 -25.05 12.70 -12.50
C GLU A 157 -24.51 11.79 -11.39
N ILE A 158 -25.06 10.59 -11.30
CA ILE A 158 -24.68 9.62 -10.28
C ILE A 158 -24.07 8.42 -10.98
N GLY A 159 -22.77 8.22 -10.75
CA GLY A 159 -22.05 7.05 -11.19
C GLY A 159 -21.99 6.02 -10.07
N VAL A 160 -22.41 4.78 -10.34
CA VAL A 160 -22.23 3.63 -9.46
C VAL A 160 -21.45 2.57 -10.20
N ASN A 161 -20.36 2.11 -9.60
CA ASN A 161 -19.53 1.03 -10.12
C ASN A 161 -19.57 -0.15 -9.16
N ILE A 162 -19.78 -1.34 -9.70
CA ILE A 162 -19.50 -2.59 -9.02
C ILE A 162 -18.31 -3.22 -9.72
N ASP A 163 -17.25 -3.43 -8.97
CA ASP A 163 -16.12 -4.24 -9.38
C ASP A 163 -16.31 -5.63 -8.77
N ALA A 164 -16.16 -6.67 -9.59
CA ALA A 164 -16.22 -8.05 -9.16
C ALA A 164 -14.93 -8.76 -9.52
N GLU A 165 -14.28 -9.38 -8.54
CA GLU A 165 -13.06 -10.16 -8.72
C GLU A 165 -13.34 -11.64 -8.45
N PRO A 166 -12.91 -12.57 -9.33
CA PRO A 166 -13.12 -13.98 -9.12
C PRO A 166 -12.23 -14.54 -8.00
N LYS A 167 -12.80 -15.43 -7.20
CA LYS A 167 -12.09 -16.24 -6.19
C LYS A 167 -12.30 -17.72 -6.42
N GLN A 168 -11.29 -18.53 -6.13
CA GLN A 168 -11.42 -19.99 -6.15
C GLN A 168 -12.34 -20.45 -4.99
N PRO A 169 -13.13 -21.53 -5.19
CA PRO A 169 -13.91 -22.14 -4.12
C PRO A 169 -13.01 -22.54 -2.96
N GLY A 170 -13.35 -22.14 -1.75
CA GLY A 170 -12.58 -22.41 -0.53
C GLY A 170 -11.79 -21.23 0.01
N GLU A 171 -11.69 -20.10 -0.71
CA GLU A 171 -11.07 -18.86 -0.23
C GLU A 171 -12.05 -17.95 0.57
N GLU A 172 -13.16 -18.49 1.03
CA GLU A 172 -14.19 -17.74 1.71
C GLU A 172 -13.95 -17.61 3.22
N ASN A 173 -14.08 -16.39 3.77
CA ASN A 173 -14.15 -16.15 5.20
C ASN A 173 -15.47 -16.70 5.77
N ASN A 174 -15.51 -18.00 6.10
CA ASN A 174 -16.59 -18.56 6.90
C ASN A 174 -16.21 -18.49 8.39
N GLY A 175 -16.99 -17.77 9.18
CA GLY A 175 -16.95 -17.83 10.64
C GLY A 175 -17.39 -19.22 11.17
N GLY A 176 -16.64 -20.25 10.87
CA GLY A 176 -16.81 -21.62 11.34
C GLY A 176 -15.57 -22.41 10.95
N ALA A 177 -14.95 -23.11 11.90
CA ALA A 177 -13.72 -23.88 11.75
C ALA A 177 -13.72 -24.74 10.49
N THR A 178 -13.06 -24.28 9.45
CA THR A 178 -12.64 -25.07 8.29
C THR A 178 -11.19 -24.78 8.01
N THR A 179 -10.43 -25.81 7.81
CA THR A 179 -9.00 -25.84 7.50
C THR A 179 -8.70 -24.85 6.38
N VAL A 180 -8.07 -23.71 6.70
CA VAL A 180 -7.64 -22.73 5.71
C VAL A 180 -6.37 -23.28 5.07
N ILE A 181 -6.53 -23.93 3.90
CA ILE A 181 -5.42 -24.41 3.12
C ILE A 181 -4.99 -23.29 2.16
N ASN A 182 -3.75 -22.79 2.32
CA ASN A 182 -3.03 -21.91 1.39
C ASN A 182 -3.74 -20.60 1.00
N LYS A 183 -3.96 -19.68 1.94
CA LYS A 183 -4.47 -18.33 1.64
C LYS A 183 -3.36 -17.43 1.10
N LYS A 184 -3.32 -17.24 -0.21
CA LYS A 184 -2.56 -16.17 -0.86
C LYS A 184 -3.33 -14.85 -0.72
N THR A 185 -2.67 -13.76 -0.36
CA THR A 185 -3.31 -12.45 -0.30
C THR A 185 -3.68 -12.00 -1.71
N THR A 186 -4.96 -12.00 -2.04
CA THR A 186 -5.45 -11.54 -3.34
C THR A 186 -5.76 -10.05 -3.35
N ASN A 187 -5.97 -9.46 -2.16
CA ASN A 187 -6.29 -8.03 -2.01
C ASN A 187 -5.66 -7.51 -0.70
N PRO A 188 -4.54 -6.79 -0.75
CA PRO A 188 -3.96 -6.16 0.42
C PRO A 188 -4.95 -5.21 1.09
N TYR A 189 -5.01 -5.21 2.42
CA TYR A 189 -5.84 -4.23 3.11
C TYR A 189 -5.42 -2.81 2.73
N LEU A 190 -6.39 -1.93 2.50
CA LEU A 190 -6.15 -0.53 2.20
C LEU A 190 -6.41 0.28 3.49
N PRO A 191 -5.37 0.85 4.12
CA PRO A 191 -5.54 1.65 5.31
C PRO A 191 -6.44 2.87 5.04
N GLU A 192 -7.28 3.25 6.01
CA GLU A 192 -8.13 4.45 5.88
C GLU A 192 -7.29 5.71 5.66
N GLY A 193 -7.68 6.52 4.70
CA GLY A 193 -6.92 7.73 4.30
C GLY A 193 -5.86 7.47 3.22
N PHE A 194 -5.67 6.22 2.82
CA PHE A 194 -4.79 5.87 1.70
C PHE A 194 -5.57 5.58 0.43
N THR A 195 -4.93 5.78 -0.70
CA THR A 195 -5.43 5.42 -2.01
C THR A 195 -4.44 4.51 -2.73
N LYS A 196 -4.94 3.54 -3.51
CA LYS A 196 -4.09 2.71 -4.36
C LYS A 196 -3.50 3.56 -5.49
N VAL A 197 -2.22 3.43 -5.73
CA VAL A 197 -1.54 4.10 -6.86
C VAL A 197 -1.88 3.37 -8.15
N GLY A 198 -2.37 4.11 -9.14
CA GLY A 198 -2.74 3.56 -10.46
C GLY A 198 -1.58 2.85 -11.15
N GLY A 199 -1.88 1.78 -11.89
CA GLY A 199 -0.89 0.98 -12.63
C GLY A 199 -0.07 0.00 -11.76
N THR A 200 -0.29 -0.05 -10.44
CA THR A 200 0.38 -1.00 -9.54
C THR A 200 -0.52 -2.20 -9.20
N SER A 201 0.09 -3.37 -9.03
CA SER A 201 -0.58 -4.64 -8.76
C SER A 201 0.31 -5.54 -7.89
N LEU A 202 -0.22 -6.68 -7.44
CA LEU A 202 0.55 -7.68 -6.69
C LEU A 202 1.72 -8.28 -7.49
N SER A 203 1.66 -8.21 -8.82
CA SER A 203 2.73 -8.72 -9.69
C SER A 203 3.84 -7.72 -9.97
N ASN A 204 3.60 -6.41 -9.76
CA ASN A 204 4.56 -5.35 -10.07
C ASN A 204 4.77 -4.33 -8.93
N GLY A 205 4.43 -4.70 -7.69
CA GLY A 205 4.62 -3.85 -6.53
C GLY A 205 3.37 -3.00 -6.20
N TYR A 206 2.33 -3.65 -5.63
CA TYR A 206 1.12 -2.98 -5.17
C TYR A 206 1.46 -1.82 -4.23
N THR A 207 1.13 -0.60 -4.65
CA THR A 207 1.51 0.63 -3.98
C THR A 207 0.29 1.41 -3.51
N ILE A 208 0.36 1.92 -2.28
CA ILE A 208 -0.62 2.85 -1.71
C ILE A 208 0.03 4.21 -1.45
N GLN A 209 -0.79 5.24 -1.35
CA GLN A 209 -0.35 6.61 -1.11
C GLN A 209 -1.25 7.29 -0.09
N ASP A 210 -0.64 8.03 0.86
CA ASP A 210 -1.36 8.87 1.80
C ASP A 210 -1.77 10.23 1.16
N SER A 211 -2.50 11.06 1.89
CA SER A 211 -2.93 12.39 1.42
C SER A 211 -1.77 13.39 1.23
N LYS A 212 -0.58 13.11 1.77
CA LYS A 212 0.63 13.95 1.63
C LYS A 212 1.51 13.50 0.47
N GLY A 213 1.17 12.41 -0.20
CA GLY A 213 1.92 11.83 -1.31
C GLY A 213 3.02 10.86 -0.90
N ASN A 214 3.08 10.42 0.36
CA ASN A 214 3.98 9.36 0.78
C ASN A 214 3.51 8.02 0.21
N GLN A 215 4.41 7.23 -0.37
CA GLN A 215 4.09 5.99 -1.04
C GLN A 215 4.68 4.77 -0.31
N TYR A 216 3.87 3.71 -0.22
CA TYR A 216 4.23 2.46 0.44
C TYR A 216 3.92 1.27 -0.47
N VAL A 217 4.79 0.26 -0.47
CA VAL A 217 4.64 -0.96 -1.26
C VAL A 217 4.24 -2.11 -0.34
N TRP A 218 3.30 -2.91 -0.79
CA TRP A 218 2.88 -4.14 -0.11
C TRP A 218 3.94 -5.22 -0.21
N VAL A 219 4.28 -5.80 0.92
CA VAL A 219 5.12 -6.99 1.06
C VAL A 219 4.24 -8.14 1.49
N GLU A 220 4.01 -9.07 0.59
CA GLU A 220 3.18 -10.25 0.84
C GLU A 220 3.94 -11.27 1.71
N VAL A 221 3.25 -11.77 2.75
CA VAL A 221 3.67 -12.90 3.57
C VAL A 221 2.55 -13.94 3.52
N PRO A 222 2.69 -15.02 2.73
CA PRO A 222 1.59 -15.95 2.50
C PRO A 222 1.08 -16.61 3.78
N MET A 223 -0.24 -16.69 3.94
CA MET A 223 -0.91 -17.42 5.03
C MET A 223 -1.00 -18.89 4.69
N THR A 224 0.09 -19.63 4.85
CA THR A 224 0.21 -21.05 4.48
C THR A 224 0.85 -21.85 5.60
N ASP A 225 0.63 -23.17 5.62
CA ASP A 225 1.31 -24.09 6.55
C ASP A 225 2.83 -24.12 6.32
N GLU A 226 3.30 -23.75 5.12
CA GLU A 226 4.74 -23.59 4.85
C GLU A 226 5.33 -22.41 5.64
N VAL A 227 4.61 -21.29 5.71
CA VAL A 227 5.06 -20.08 6.43
C VAL A 227 4.80 -20.18 7.93
N TYR A 228 3.70 -20.83 8.35
CA TYR A 228 3.28 -20.92 9.75
C TYR A 228 3.09 -22.38 10.23
N PRO A 229 4.13 -23.23 10.15
CA PRO A 229 4.00 -24.65 10.50
C PRO A 229 3.78 -24.88 12.00
N THR A 230 4.26 -23.98 12.88
CA THR A 230 4.16 -24.10 14.34
C THR A 230 2.99 -23.30 14.90
N ALA A 231 2.83 -22.06 14.45
CA ALA A 231 1.74 -21.18 14.88
C ALA A 231 0.37 -21.66 14.35
N GLY A 232 0.36 -22.29 13.17
CA GLY A 232 -0.86 -22.68 12.47
C GLY A 232 -1.60 -21.47 11.88
N LEU A 233 -2.76 -21.71 11.27
CA LEU A 233 -3.51 -20.69 10.49
C LEU A 233 -4.76 -20.15 11.20
N ASN A 234 -4.98 -20.47 12.48
CA ASN A 234 -6.24 -20.18 13.20
C ASN A 234 -6.05 -19.39 14.51
N ILE A 235 -4.98 -18.61 14.63
CA ILE A 235 -4.74 -17.79 15.83
C ILE A 235 -5.83 -16.74 15.98
N LYS A 236 -6.41 -16.65 17.19
CA LYS A 236 -7.46 -15.67 17.53
C LYS A 236 -7.07 -14.76 18.70
N ASP A 237 -6.43 -15.30 19.71
CA ASP A 237 -6.24 -14.62 21.00
C ASP A 237 -4.90 -13.89 21.10
N PHE A 238 -3.91 -14.26 20.27
CA PHE A 238 -2.58 -13.66 20.23
C PHE A 238 -1.89 -13.63 21.60
N THR A 239 -1.83 -14.80 22.23
CA THR A 239 -1.08 -14.99 23.48
C THR A 239 0.42 -14.80 23.27
N THR A 240 1.20 -14.72 24.35
CA THR A 240 2.68 -14.61 24.26
C THR A 240 3.29 -15.80 23.53
N GLU A 241 2.76 -16.98 23.75
CA GLU A 241 3.20 -18.23 23.09
C GLU A 241 2.91 -18.20 21.58
N GLU A 242 1.73 -17.72 21.20
CA GLU A 242 1.32 -17.58 19.80
C GLU A 242 2.18 -16.52 19.08
N TYR A 243 2.47 -15.38 19.69
CA TYR A 243 3.44 -14.42 19.12
C TYR A 243 4.83 -15.01 18.96
N THR A 244 5.29 -15.82 19.91
CA THR A 244 6.58 -16.51 19.83
C THR A 244 6.59 -17.54 18.70
N ALA A 245 5.51 -18.29 18.51
CA ALA A 245 5.36 -19.23 17.42
C ALA A 245 5.36 -18.51 16.07
N ILE A 246 4.58 -17.42 15.89
CA ILE A 246 4.58 -16.59 14.67
C ILE A 246 5.99 -16.08 14.36
N GLU A 247 6.68 -15.48 15.34
CA GLU A 247 8.05 -14.96 15.12
C GLU A 247 9.01 -16.07 14.73
N THR A 248 8.92 -17.24 15.36
CA THR A 248 9.76 -18.40 15.08
C THR A 248 9.54 -18.90 13.65
N ASP A 249 8.29 -19.01 13.24
CA ASP A 249 7.92 -19.46 11.89
C ASP A 249 8.40 -18.47 10.82
N LEU A 250 8.18 -17.16 11.00
CA LEU A 250 8.66 -16.13 10.08
C LEU A 250 10.20 -16.12 9.97
N ARG A 251 10.90 -16.32 11.09
CA ARG A 251 12.36 -16.45 11.09
C ARG A 251 12.83 -17.70 10.37
N THR A 252 12.11 -18.80 10.49
CA THR A 252 12.40 -20.04 9.79
C THR A 252 12.15 -19.90 8.29
N TYR A 253 11.03 -19.31 7.90
CA TYR A 253 10.66 -19.03 6.51
C TYR A 253 11.70 -18.13 5.79
N THR A 254 12.33 -17.23 6.53
CA THR A 254 13.35 -16.30 6.00
C THR A 254 14.79 -16.72 6.32
N ASN A 255 15.02 -17.96 6.74
CA ASN A 255 16.33 -18.42 7.24
C ASN A 255 17.48 -18.23 6.24
N ASP A 256 17.22 -18.29 4.94
CA ASP A 256 18.21 -18.03 3.89
C ASP A 256 18.86 -16.65 3.97
N TYR A 257 18.16 -15.67 4.56
CA TYR A 257 18.59 -14.30 4.71
C TYR A 257 19.12 -13.98 6.11
N ARG A 258 19.08 -14.96 7.03
CA ARG A 258 19.59 -14.83 8.40
C ARG A 258 20.98 -15.41 8.53
N ASN A 259 21.95 -14.56 8.87
CA ASN A 259 23.33 -14.98 9.08
C ASN A 259 23.61 -15.21 10.59
N GLY A 260 23.32 -16.42 11.08
CA GLY A 260 23.65 -16.81 12.46
C GLY A 260 22.80 -16.12 13.54
N THR A 261 23.35 -16.04 14.75
CA THR A 261 22.68 -15.55 15.97
C THR A 261 23.13 -14.15 16.41
N SER A 262 23.97 -13.49 15.62
CA SER A 262 24.59 -12.21 15.98
C SER A 262 23.66 -11.00 15.92
N TYR A 263 22.46 -11.17 15.37
CA TYR A 263 21.45 -10.12 15.27
C TYR A 263 20.10 -10.68 15.69
N LYS A 264 19.36 -9.91 16.51
CA LYS A 264 18.09 -10.35 17.07
C LYS A 264 17.08 -9.23 17.13
N ASP A 265 15.80 -9.56 16.91
CA ASP A 265 14.66 -8.69 17.18
C ASP A 265 14.28 -8.75 18.68
N GLU A 266 15.21 -8.36 19.53
CA GLU A 266 15.06 -8.33 20.98
C GLU A 266 15.41 -6.94 21.51
N TYR A 267 14.68 -6.50 22.53
CA TYR A 267 15.03 -5.28 23.23
C TYR A 267 16.41 -5.42 23.90
N TYR A 268 17.24 -4.41 23.74
CA TYR A 268 18.55 -4.36 24.39
C TYR A 268 18.63 -3.21 25.39
N SER A 269 18.36 -1.98 24.95
CA SER A 269 18.30 -0.79 25.81
C SER A 269 17.53 0.33 25.11
N ASP A 270 17.01 1.28 25.88
CA ASP A 270 16.32 2.47 25.36
C ASP A 270 17.22 3.27 24.40
N ALA A 271 18.52 3.30 24.66
CA ALA A 271 19.47 4.02 23.83
C ALA A 271 19.62 3.46 22.42
N THR A 272 19.26 2.18 22.16
CA THR A 272 19.38 1.57 20.83
C THR A 272 18.28 2.04 19.87
N THR A 273 17.05 2.09 20.36
CA THR A 273 15.88 2.34 19.52
C THR A 273 15.05 3.55 19.95
N GLY A 274 15.32 4.13 21.12
CA GLY A 274 14.49 5.18 21.71
C GLY A 274 13.15 4.66 22.27
N LEU A 275 13.03 3.35 22.45
CA LEU A 275 11.85 2.67 23.00
C LEU A 275 12.21 2.04 24.34
N THR A 276 11.30 2.08 25.29
CA THR A 276 11.37 1.25 26.49
C THR A 276 11.13 -0.22 26.14
N SER A 277 11.48 -1.13 27.04
CA SER A 277 11.25 -2.57 26.87
C SER A 277 9.78 -2.91 26.58
N GLY A 278 8.85 -2.25 27.29
CA GLY A 278 7.42 -2.43 27.09
C GLY A 278 6.95 -1.94 25.72
N GLU A 279 7.41 -0.75 25.28
CA GLU A 279 7.07 -0.19 23.97
C GLU A 279 7.64 -1.04 22.83
N TYR A 280 8.87 -1.51 22.95
CA TYR A 280 9.48 -2.41 21.96
C TYR A 280 8.69 -3.70 21.81
N THR A 281 8.34 -4.33 22.93
CA THR A 281 7.54 -5.57 22.93
C THR A 281 6.16 -5.35 22.32
N ALA A 282 5.46 -4.29 22.73
CA ALA A 282 4.14 -3.95 22.19
C ALA A 282 4.18 -3.64 20.69
N LEU A 283 5.22 -2.92 20.23
CA LEU A 283 5.40 -2.61 18.81
C LEU A 283 5.66 -3.89 18.00
N LYS A 284 6.53 -4.80 18.49
CA LYS A 284 6.80 -6.09 17.85
C LYS A 284 5.55 -6.96 17.76
N GLN A 285 4.76 -7.03 18.83
CA GLN A 285 3.50 -7.76 18.84
C GLN A 285 2.49 -7.19 17.84
N LYS A 286 2.36 -5.87 17.74
CA LYS A 286 1.51 -5.22 16.72
C LYS A 286 1.96 -5.59 15.30
N MET A 287 3.26 -5.56 15.02
CA MET A 287 3.82 -5.95 13.74
C MET A 287 3.51 -7.41 13.42
N LEU A 288 3.82 -8.35 14.33
CA LEU A 288 3.58 -9.79 14.12
C LEU A 288 2.09 -10.08 13.90
N LYS A 289 1.21 -9.45 14.69
CA LYS A 289 -0.24 -9.57 14.54
C LYS A 289 -0.70 -9.06 13.17
N SER A 290 -0.24 -7.89 12.74
CA SER A 290 -0.60 -7.31 11.46
C SER A 290 -0.14 -8.17 10.29
N VAL A 291 1.12 -8.63 10.30
CA VAL A 291 1.67 -9.53 9.27
C VAL A 291 0.84 -10.80 9.18
N TYR A 292 0.52 -11.42 10.32
CA TYR A 292 -0.27 -12.64 10.39
C TYR A 292 -1.71 -12.42 9.90
N GLN A 293 -2.42 -11.41 10.43
CA GLN A 293 -3.84 -11.18 10.10
C GLN A 293 -4.08 -10.72 8.68
N ASN A 294 -3.16 -9.91 8.14
CA ASN A 294 -3.32 -9.28 6.83
C ASN A 294 -2.60 -10.05 5.71
N GLY A 295 -1.76 -11.02 6.04
CA GLY A 295 -0.93 -11.73 5.05
C GLY A 295 0.20 -10.87 4.49
N GLY A 296 0.69 -9.88 5.26
CA GLY A 296 1.75 -8.99 4.86
C GLY A 296 1.75 -7.64 5.60
N PHE A 297 2.53 -6.73 5.08
CA PHE A 297 2.69 -5.36 5.62
C PHE A 297 3.15 -4.42 4.51
N TYR A 298 3.17 -3.12 4.79
CA TYR A 298 3.69 -2.12 3.86
C TYR A 298 5.06 -1.62 4.29
N ILE A 299 5.91 -1.28 3.30
CA ILE A 299 7.15 -0.54 3.55
C ILE A 299 7.22 0.70 2.66
N GLY A 300 7.99 1.68 3.06
CA GLY A 300 8.26 2.84 2.21
C GLY A 300 8.76 2.41 0.83
N LYS A 301 8.08 2.90 -0.21
CA LYS A 301 8.49 2.67 -1.60
C LYS A 301 9.91 3.14 -1.87
N TYR A 302 10.28 4.22 -1.23
CA TYR A 302 11.60 4.85 -1.25
C TYR A 302 12.21 4.82 0.16
N GLU A 303 13.52 4.99 0.26
CA GLU A 303 14.15 5.40 1.51
C GLU A 303 13.46 6.67 2.04
N THR A 304 13.43 6.85 3.35
CA THR A 304 12.91 8.10 3.91
C THR A 304 13.77 9.27 3.50
N GLY A 305 13.15 10.35 3.09
CA GLY A 305 13.82 11.53 2.56
C GLY A 305 13.34 12.85 3.16
N ILE A 306 13.92 13.93 2.69
CA ILE A 306 13.59 15.33 2.99
C ILE A 306 13.37 16.05 1.66
N GLU A 307 12.27 16.78 1.51
CA GLU A 307 11.98 17.51 0.25
C GLU A 307 12.72 18.84 0.14
N SER A 308 12.85 19.59 1.23
CA SER A 308 13.26 20.99 1.22
C SER A 308 14.78 21.17 1.02
N THR A 309 15.56 20.66 1.95
CA THR A 309 17.03 20.84 2.01
C THR A 309 17.69 19.57 2.53
N PRO A 310 18.87 19.19 2.01
CA PRO A 310 19.60 18.05 2.55
C PRO A 310 20.08 18.32 3.96
N LYS A 311 20.08 17.28 4.79
CA LYS A 311 20.70 17.33 6.10
C LYS A 311 22.21 17.23 5.96
N THR A 312 22.93 18.28 6.37
CA THR A 312 24.38 18.38 6.21
C THR A 312 25.16 17.95 7.44
N SER A 313 24.49 17.83 8.59
CA SER A 313 25.08 17.43 9.86
C SER A 313 24.07 16.72 10.74
N GLY A 314 24.53 15.97 11.69
CA GLY A 314 23.72 15.31 12.73
C GLY A 314 24.13 15.74 14.14
N SER A 315 23.37 15.25 15.10
CA SER A 315 23.68 15.35 16.52
C SER A 315 23.00 14.17 17.23
N SER A 316 23.71 13.51 18.10
CA SER A 316 23.11 12.45 18.93
C SER A 316 22.27 12.99 20.09
N SER A 317 22.43 14.28 20.44
CA SER A 317 21.75 14.91 21.57
C SER A 317 20.64 15.87 21.17
N THR A 318 20.58 16.26 19.91
CA THR A 318 19.57 17.22 19.41
C THR A 318 18.59 16.50 18.48
N ALA A 319 17.30 16.59 18.77
CA ALA A 319 16.27 16.00 17.92
C ALA A 319 16.27 16.67 16.54
N PRO A 320 16.17 15.89 15.45
CA PRO A 320 16.04 16.45 14.10
C PRO A 320 14.68 17.13 13.94
N THR A 321 14.63 18.19 13.16
CA THR A 321 13.43 19.04 12.94
C THR A 321 12.86 18.95 11.53
N GLU A 322 13.63 18.38 10.59
CA GLU A 322 13.21 18.22 9.21
C GLU A 322 12.05 17.22 9.11
N ILE A 323 11.09 17.51 8.24
CA ILE A 323 9.91 16.66 8.04
C ILE A 323 10.27 15.50 7.13
N PRO A 324 10.12 14.24 7.59
CA PRO A 324 10.38 13.07 6.78
C PRO A 324 9.29 12.88 5.72
N VAL A 325 9.68 12.40 4.54
CA VAL A 325 8.77 12.03 3.45
C VAL A 325 9.20 10.71 2.81
N ILE A 326 8.25 10.01 2.18
CA ILE A 326 8.51 8.80 1.39
C ILE A 326 8.12 9.11 -0.06
N LYS A 327 8.98 9.86 -0.73
CA LYS A 327 8.74 10.39 -2.08
C LYS A 327 9.96 10.21 -2.97
N GLN A 328 9.72 10.14 -4.27
CA GLN A 328 10.78 10.12 -5.26
C GLN A 328 11.52 11.47 -5.30
N ASN A 329 12.81 11.43 -5.57
CA ASN A 329 13.66 12.61 -5.71
C ASN A 329 13.81 13.48 -4.44
N ALA A 330 13.52 12.95 -3.27
CA ALA A 330 13.85 13.60 -2.01
C ALA A 330 15.33 13.38 -1.66
N TYR A 331 15.91 14.25 -0.84
CA TYR A 331 17.23 14.02 -0.26
C TYR A 331 17.13 12.89 0.78
N PRO A 332 17.98 11.84 0.75
CA PRO A 332 17.94 10.81 1.80
C PRO A 332 18.02 11.40 3.20
N TYR A 333 17.15 10.93 4.09
CA TYR A 333 17.15 11.38 5.49
C TYR A 333 18.26 10.68 6.25
N ASN A 334 19.46 11.19 6.14
CA ASN A 334 20.68 10.70 6.78
C ASN A 334 21.07 11.56 8.01
N ASN A 335 22.26 11.32 8.57
CA ASN A 335 22.76 12.07 9.72
C ASN A 335 21.82 12.02 10.96
N VAL A 336 21.24 10.87 11.22
CA VAL A 336 20.36 10.58 12.37
C VAL A 336 20.81 9.31 13.08
N THR A 337 20.66 9.26 14.40
CA THR A 337 20.88 8.03 15.17
C THR A 337 19.72 7.06 14.96
N CYS A 338 19.91 5.79 15.34
CA CYS A 338 18.84 4.80 15.25
C CYS A 338 17.60 5.21 16.06
N SER A 339 17.78 5.70 17.29
CA SER A 339 16.67 6.17 18.13
C SER A 339 15.93 7.38 17.52
N GLN A 340 16.66 8.33 16.94
CA GLN A 340 16.05 9.46 16.23
C GLN A 340 15.26 8.99 14.99
N ALA A 341 15.81 8.05 14.23
CA ALA A 341 15.13 7.47 13.08
C ALA A 341 13.83 6.76 13.48
N GLN A 342 13.82 6.02 14.60
CA GLN A 342 12.61 5.40 15.14
C GLN A 342 11.56 6.43 15.55
N ILE A 343 11.96 7.52 16.22
CA ILE A 343 11.04 8.61 16.60
C ILE A 343 10.42 9.26 15.36
N LEU A 344 11.21 9.50 14.31
CA LEU A 344 10.73 10.06 13.05
C LEU A 344 9.78 9.08 12.34
N ALA A 345 10.17 7.80 12.23
CA ALA A 345 9.37 6.76 11.60
C ALA A 345 8.00 6.59 12.29
N SER A 346 7.97 6.60 13.65
CA SER A 346 6.74 6.43 14.42
C SER A 346 5.74 7.58 14.27
N LYS A 347 6.17 8.74 13.77
CA LYS A 347 5.33 9.92 13.57
C LYS A 347 4.80 10.07 12.15
N MET A 348 5.26 9.24 11.19
CA MET A 348 4.85 9.35 9.79
C MET A 348 3.36 9.14 9.61
N GLU A 349 2.82 8.08 10.20
CA GLU A 349 1.41 7.68 10.11
C GLU A 349 0.83 7.50 11.53
N SER A 350 0.80 8.60 12.28
CA SER A 350 0.25 8.57 13.64
C SER A 350 -1.28 8.55 13.62
N GLY A 351 -1.91 7.66 14.39
CA GLY A 351 -3.36 7.57 14.55
C GLY A 351 -3.88 6.14 14.46
N LYS A 352 -4.55 5.77 13.37
CA LYS A 352 -5.17 4.44 13.19
C LYS A 352 -4.16 3.34 12.85
N TYR A 353 -3.00 3.69 12.34
CA TYR A 353 -1.96 2.76 11.89
C TYR A 353 -0.68 2.97 12.67
N THR A 354 0.16 1.94 12.63
CA THR A 354 1.47 1.97 13.28
C THR A 354 2.54 2.05 12.22
N SER A 355 3.34 3.11 12.25
CA SER A 355 4.55 3.26 11.46
C SER A 355 5.79 3.18 12.36
N SER A 356 6.85 2.55 11.88
CA SER A 356 8.11 2.40 12.62
C SER A 356 9.27 2.08 11.69
N LEU A 357 10.48 2.00 12.23
CA LEU A 357 11.57 1.27 11.56
C LEU A 357 11.16 -0.19 11.38
N MET A 358 11.76 -0.86 10.38
CA MET A 358 11.59 -2.30 10.22
C MET A 358 12.27 -3.08 11.32
N PHE A 359 11.63 -4.15 11.80
CA PHE A 359 12.32 -5.23 12.50
C PHE A 359 13.20 -6.02 11.53
N GLY A 360 14.18 -6.72 12.04
CA GLY A 360 15.05 -7.56 11.20
C GLY A 360 14.29 -8.63 10.43
N VAL A 361 13.29 -9.26 11.07
CA VAL A 361 12.42 -10.22 10.39
C VAL A 361 11.62 -9.58 9.26
N GLN A 362 11.20 -8.32 9.37
CA GLN A 362 10.53 -7.62 8.26
C GLN A 362 11.48 -7.39 7.08
N TRP A 363 12.74 -6.99 7.34
CA TRP A 363 13.74 -6.88 6.27
C TRP A 363 13.94 -8.21 5.54
N ASP A 364 14.10 -9.29 6.31
CA ASP A 364 14.28 -10.64 5.74
C ASP A 364 13.03 -11.07 4.95
N LEU A 365 11.82 -10.74 5.41
CA LEU A 365 10.57 -10.96 4.69
C LEU A 365 10.50 -10.16 3.37
N VAL A 366 11.02 -8.93 3.34
CA VAL A 366 11.13 -8.16 2.07
C VAL A 366 12.01 -8.90 1.08
N LEU A 367 13.17 -9.39 1.51
CA LEU A 367 14.06 -10.16 0.62
C LEU A 367 13.41 -11.46 0.12
N LYS A 368 12.72 -12.17 1.03
CA LYS A 368 11.98 -13.39 0.66
C LYS A 368 10.84 -13.09 -0.32
N TYR A 369 10.11 -12.00 -0.11
CA TYR A 369 9.11 -11.52 -1.05
C TYR A 369 9.71 -11.23 -2.43
N LEU A 370 10.84 -10.51 -2.52
CA LEU A 370 11.51 -10.25 -3.80
C LEU A 370 11.96 -11.55 -4.50
N GLU A 371 12.45 -12.53 -3.73
CA GLU A 371 12.78 -13.87 -4.24
C GLU A 371 11.55 -14.56 -4.83
N THR A 372 10.42 -14.58 -4.11
CA THR A 372 9.18 -15.19 -4.61
C THR A 372 8.61 -14.50 -5.85
N LYS A 373 8.98 -13.24 -6.08
CA LYS A 373 8.64 -12.47 -7.29
C LYS A 373 9.69 -12.57 -8.40
N GLY A 374 10.64 -13.49 -8.28
CA GLY A 374 11.60 -13.83 -9.34
C GLY A 374 12.95 -13.10 -9.29
N THR A 375 13.25 -12.36 -8.22
CA THR A 375 14.63 -11.86 -8.01
C THR A 375 15.52 -13.03 -7.57
N ALA A 376 16.65 -13.22 -8.24
CA ALA A 376 17.57 -14.28 -7.88
C ALA A 376 18.12 -14.09 -6.45
N GLN A 377 18.20 -15.18 -5.68
CA GLN A 377 18.75 -15.15 -4.32
C GLN A 377 20.18 -14.62 -4.29
N GLU A 378 20.98 -14.90 -5.32
CA GLU A 378 22.33 -14.39 -5.49
C GLU A 378 22.37 -12.85 -5.52
N ASP A 379 21.42 -12.20 -6.26
CA ASP A 379 21.31 -10.74 -6.34
C ASP A 379 20.95 -10.11 -4.98
N LEU A 380 20.22 -10.84 -4.13
CA LEU A 380 19.79 -10.35 -2.83
C LEU A 380 20.84 -10.54 -1.73
N LYS A 381 21.54 -11.70 -1.76
CA LYS A 381 22.36 -12.19 -0.64
C LYS A 381 23.86 -12.10 -0.89
N THR A 382 24.29 -12.19 -2.15
CA THR A 382 25.71 -12.35 -2.50
C THR A 382 26.26 -11.14 -3.24
N ASN A 383 25.55 -10.65 -4.25
CA ASN A 383 26.03 -9.54 -5.06
C ASN A 383 24.86 -8.70 -5.61
N SER A 384 24.57 -7.59 -4.94
CA SER A 384 23.53 -6.64 -5.35
C SER A 384 24.03 -5.52 -6.27
N THR A 385 25.28 -5.58 -6.76
CA THR A 385 25.92 -4.51 -7.54
C THR A 385 25.02 -4.02 -8.67
N ASN A 386 24.44 -4.94 -9.46
CA ASN A 386 23.77 -4.59 -10.71
C ASN A 386 22.42 -3.87 -10.54
N TRP A 387 21.84 -3.87 -9.36
CA TRP A 387 20.54 -3.24 -9.11
C TRP A 387 20.52 -2.27 -7.91
N GLY A 388 21.72 -1.92 -7.37
CA GLY A 388 21.89 -1.00 -6.27
C GLY A 388 22.83 0.15 -6.58
N ASN A 389 22.69 1.24 -5.86
CA ASN A 389 23.65 2.35 -5.94
C ASN A 389 24.87 2.04 -5.07
N TYR A 390 25.87 1.40 -5.69
CA TYR A 390 27.16 1.03 -5.08
C TYR A 390 28.33 1.68 -5.82
N ASN A 391 29.51 1.79 -5.17
CA ASN A 391 30.69 2.40 -5.81
C ASN A 391 31.18 1.63 -7.04
N ASN A 392 31.01 0.31 -7.05
CA ASN A 392 31.44 -0.56 -8.15
C ASN A 392 30.36 -0.79 -9.24
N ASN A 393 29.14 -0.26 -9.07
CA ASN A 393 28.13 -0.31 -10.12
C ASN A 393 28.36 0.80 -11.16
N LEU A 394 28.27 0.44 -12.44
CA LEU A 394 28.34 1.36 -13.57
C LEU A 394 26.91 1.69 -14.02
N TRP A 395 26.47 2.90 -13.73
CA TRP A 395 25.11 3.33 -14.03
C TRP A 395 25.05 4.74 -14.60
N GLU A 396 23.91 5.06 -15.18
CA GLU A 396 23.53 6.38 -15.65
C GLU A 396 22.16 6.75 -15.10
N ILE A 397 21.99 7.98 -14.65
CA ILE A 397 20.72 8.52 -14.19
C ILE A 397 20.18 9.48 -15.26
N THR A 398 19.11 9.08 -15.93
CA THR A 398 18.43 9.89 -16.96
C THR A 398 17.30 10.76 -16.36
N ASN A 399 16.90 10.51 -15.12
CA ASN A 399 15.89 11.28 -14.41
C ASN A 399 16.36 12.72 -14.17
N LYS A 400 15.75 13.68 -14.85
CA LYS A 400 16.09 15.10 -14.75
C LYS A 400 15.70 15.75 -13.44
N ASN A 401 14.83 15.11 -12.65
CA ASN A 401 14.38 15.57 -11.34
C ASN A 401 15.21 14.96 -10.20
N SER A 402 16.11 14.05 -10.50
CA SER A 402 17.00 13.46 -9.50
C SER A 402 17.98 14.49 -8.95
N LYS A 403 18.61 14.13 -7.86
CA LYS A 403 19.68 14.91 -7.25
C LYS A 403 20.81 13.98 -6.87
N TYR A 404 22.03 14.50 -6.85
CA TYR A 404 23.20 13.71 -6.44
C TYR A 404 24.25 14.57 -5.74
N ALA A 405 25.06 13.90 -4.92
CA ALA A 405 26.24 14.50 -4.29
C ALA A 405 27.41 13.51 -4.36
N ILE A 406 28.59 13.99 -4.69
CA ILE A 406 29.80 13.17 -4.83
C ILE A 406 30.49 13.08 -3.48
N TYR A 407 30.85 11.85 -3.09
CA TYR A 407 31.58 11.60 -1.84
C TYR A 407 33.05 11.38 -2.13
N THR A 408 33.91 12.24 -1.58
CA THR A 408 35.36 12.18 -1.72
C THR A 408 36.04 12.60 -0.44
N ASN A 409 37.17 12.00 -0.12
CA ASN A 409 37.98 12.35 1.06
C ASN A 409 37.12 12.35 2.38
N TYR A 410 36.25 11.36 2.52
CA TYR A 410 35.35 11.20 3.68
C TYR A 410 34.35 12.35 3.87
N LYS A 411 34.06 13.13 2.80
CA LYS A 411 33.09 14.22 2.82
C LYS A 411 32.16 14.13 1.64
N LEU A 412 30.89 14.46 1.90
CA LEU A 412 29.90 14.65 0.86
C LEU A 412 30.05 16.07 0.32
N GLY A 413 30.15 16.19 -1.01
CA GLY A 413 30.16 17.47 -1.72
C GLY A 413 28.77 18.10 -1.78
N ASP A 414 28.68 19.22 -2.49
CA ASP A 414 27.40 19.92 -2.70
C ASP A 414 26.47 19.09 -3.57
N TRP A 415 25.18 19.23 -3.29
CA TRP A 415 24.13 18.59 -4.08
C TRP A 415 23.93 19.28 -5.41
N THR A 416 23.87 18.49 -6.46
CA THR A 416 23.58 18.91 -7.83
C THR A 416 22.21 18.36 -8.24
N ASN A 417 21.39 19.19 -8.88
CA ASN A 417 20.09 18.78 -9.43
C ASN A 417 20.25 18.31 -10.88
N GLY A 418 19.49 17.28 -11.23
CA GLY A 418 19.40 16.78 -12.61
C GLY A 418 19.96 15.38 -12.80
N ALA A 419 20.04 15.01 -14.06
CA ALA A 419 20.60 13.74 -14.52
C ALA A 419 22.10 13.63 -14.18
N TYR A 420 22.55 12.39 -13.97
CA TYR A 420 23.98 12.08 -13.84
C TYR A 420 24.39 11.20 -15.00
N GLY A 421 25.40 11.62 -15.76
CA GLY A 421 25.93 10.80 -16.85
C GLY A 421 26.53 9.48 -16.36
N LYS A 422 27.17 8.76 -17.25
CA LYS A 422 27.76 7.46 -16.94
C LYS A 422 28.74 7.56 -15.77
N LYS A 423 28.42 6.83 -14.67
CA LYS A 423 29.29 6.74 -13.50
C LYS A 423 30.44 5.78 -13.77
N ASP A 424 31.68 6.19 -13.47
CA ASP A 424 32.83 5.31 -13.48
C ASP A 424 32.87 4.41 -12.25
N SER A 425 33.53 3.26 -12.35
CA SER A 425 33.80 2.37 -11.22
C SER A 425 34.58 3.10 -10.12
N ASN A 426 34.29 2.71 -8.87
CA ASN A 426 34.91 3.26 -7.65
C ASN A 426 34.59 4.74 -7.36
N LYS A 427 33.63 5.32 -8.04
CA LYS A 427 33.07 6.61 -7.63
C LYS A 427 31.94 6.39 -6.63
N SER A 428 32.00 7.07 -5.52
CA SER A 428 30.96 7.09 -4.48
C SER A 428 30.05 8.28 -4.71
N VAL A 429 28.79 8.03 -5.06
CA VAL A 429 27.80 9.06 -5.40
C VAL A 429 26.50 8.77 -4.63
N LEU A 430 26.15 9.65 -3.71
CA LEU A 430 24.84 9.60 -3.05
C LEU A 430 23.79 10.16 -3.99
N LEU A 431 22.69 9.44 -4.16
CA LEU A 431 21.56 9.82 -5.00
C LEU A 431 20.35 10.23 -4.16
N SER A 432 19.47 11.05 -4.73
CA SER A 432 18.13 11.25 -4.20
C SER A 432 17.34 9.95 -4.24
N THR A 433 16.35 9.83 -3.36
CA THR A 433 15.50 8.63 -3.24
C THR A 433 14.81 8.31 -4.56
N GLY A 434 14.83 7.04 -4.97
CA GLY A 434 14.19 6.60 -6.21
C GLY A 434 14.72 7.27 -7.48
N ALA A 435 16.02 7.56 -7.55
CA ALA A 435 16.64 8.25 -8.67
C ALA A 435 16.55 7.48 -10.00
N SER A 436 16.51 6.15 -9.96
CA SER A 436 16.44 5.29 -11.14
C SER A 436 15.58 4.04 -10.93
N GLU A 437 14.82 3.67 -11.95
CA GLU A 437 14.07 2.39 -12.00
C GLU A 437 15.00 1.17 -11.91
N THR A 438 16.26 1.29 -12.35
CA THR A 438 17.23 0.20 -12.27
C THR A 438 17.59 -0.19 -10.83
N PHE A 439 17.33 0.70 -9.87
CA PHE A 439 17.55 0.46 -8.43
C PHE A 439 16.28 0.03 -7.72
N SER A 440 15.34 -0.56 -8.46
CA SER A 440 14.05 -0.99 -7.95
C SER A 440 13.80 -2.46 -8.24
N LYS A 441 13.18 -3.15 -7.29
CA LYS A 441 12.59 -4.48 -7.43
C LYS A 441 11.18 -4.45 -6.87
N GLN A 442 10.19 -4.91 -7.64
CA GLN A 442 8.78 -4.89 -7.22
C GLN A 442 8.31 -3.51 -6.71
N GLY A 443 8.79 -2.43 -7.34
CA GLY A 443 8.46 -1.06 -6.94
C GLY A 443 9.10 -0.59 -5.63
N ILE A 444 9.99 -1.37 -5.01
CA ILE A 444 10.79 -0.99 -3.84
C ILE A 444 12.13 -0.49 -4.35
N TYR A 445 12.41 0.79 -4.13
CA TYR A 445 13.64 1.45 -4.60
C TYR A 445 14.70 1.48 -3.52
N ASP A 446 15.97 1.49 -3.93
CA ASP A 446 17.14 1.75 -3.10
C ASP A 446 17.31 0.79 -1.89
N LEU A 447 16.68 -0.41 -1.92
CA LEU A 447 16.87 -1.42 -0.88
C LEU A 447 18.30 -2.00 -0.86
N ALA A 448 19.01 -1.83 -1.97
CA ALA A 448 20.38 -2.21 -2.18
C ALA A 448 21.24 -0.97 -2.42
N GLY A 449 22.18 -0.69 -1.54
CA GLY A 449 23.06 0.47 -1.64
C GLY A 449 22.38 1.79 -1.27
N ASN A 450 22.79 2.87 -1.87
CA ASN A 450 22.46 4.25 -1.61
C ASN A 450 22.77 4.67 -0.16
N VAL A 451 21.94 4.40 0.84
CA VAL A 451 22.29 4.56 2.25
C VAL A 451 21.99 3.29 3.06
N TRP A 452 22.81 3.02 4.06
CA TRP A 452 22.45 2.05 5.09
C TRP A 452 21.11 2.44 5.71
N GLU A 453 20.29 1.48 6.05
CA GLU A 453 19.00 1.72 6.71
C GLU A 453 19.00 1.14 8.13
N TRP A 454 18.72 2.01 9.13
CA TRP A 454 18.52 1.59 10.51
C TRP A 454 17.35 0.62 10.65
N THR A 455 17.51 -0.38 11.51
CA THR A 455 16.47 -1.33 11.88
C THR A 455 16.33 -1.45 13.38
N LEU A 456 15.23 -2.09 13.85
CA LEU A 456 15.02 -2.40 15.27
C LEU A 456 15.72 -3.68 15.71
N GLU A 457 16.55 -4.29 14.85
CA GLU A 457 17.45 -5.38 15.27
C GLU A 457 18.51 -4.86 16.22
N HIS A 458 18.92 -5.71 17.12
CA HIS A 458 20.07 -5.46 17.99
C HIS A 458 21.23 -6.42 17.62
N ALA A 459 22.43 -5.86 17.52
CA ALA A 459 23.65 -6.62 17.28
C ALA A 459 24.20 -7.15 18.62
N THR A 460 24.27 -8.48 18.76
CA THR A 460 24.61 -9.13 20.03
C THR A 460 26.12 -9.32 20.26
N THR A 461 26.92 -9.10 19.22
CA THR A 461 28.38 -9.38 19.26
C THR A 461 29.20 -8.37 20.05
N ASN A 462 28.68 -7.14 20.19
CA ASN A 462 29.41 -6.06 20.86
C ASN A 462 28.44 -5.06 21.49
N SER A 463 28.49 -4.92 22.79
CA SER A 463 27.64 -3.99 23.55
C SER A 463 27.90 -2.51 23.27
N PHE A 464 29.04 -2.14 22.67
CA PHE A 464 29.35 -0.77 22.25
C PHE A 464 28.70 -0.38 20.92
N THR A 465 28.30 -1.36 20.11
CA THR A 465 27.74 -1.15 18.79
C THR A 465 26.46 -1.96 18.57
N PRO A 466 25.41 -1.73 19.39
CA PRO A 466 24.23 -2.56 19.41
C PRO A 466 23.22 -2.26 18.29
N CYS A 467 23.33 -1.11 17.60
CA CYS A 467 22.36 -0.70 16.60
C CYS A 467 22.63 -1.37 15.24
N ALA A 468 21.65 -2.10 14.71
CA ALA A 468 21.79 -2.78 13.43
C ALA A 468 21.35 -1.90 12.25
N ARG A 469 22.04 -2.05 11.11
CA ARG A 469 21.75 -1.40 9.84
C ARG A 469 21.86 -2.38 8.69
N ARG A 470 21.13 -2.14 7.60
CA ARG A 470 20.94 -3.06 6.49
C ARG A 470 21.18 -2.40 5.11
N GLY A 471 21.36 -3.21 4.06
CA GLY A 471 21.28 -2.79 2.65
C GLY A 471 22.57 -2.33 1.99
N GLY A 472 23.59 -1.92 2.76
CA GLY A 472 24.81 -1.32 2.20
C GLY A 472 24.64 0.17 1.85
N ASP A 473 25.67 0.79 1.29
CA ASP A 473 25.63 2.19 0.86
C ASP A 473 26.43 2.45 -0.42
N TYR A 474 26.30 3.67 -0.95
CA TYR A 474 26.94 4.16 -2.18
C TYR A 474 28.48 4.13 -2.17
N SER A 475 29.13 3.99 -1.01
CA SER A 475 30.60 4.05 -0.87
C SER A 475 31.28 2.69 -0.88
N PHE A 476 30.49 1.61 -0.80
CA PHE A 476 30.98 0.22 -0.80
C PHE A 476 30.57 -0.53 -2.06
N SER A 477 31.11 -1.75 -2.23
CA SER A 477 30.75 -2.65 -3.32
C SER A 477 29.50 -3.46 -2.98
N GLY A 478 28.63 -3.71 -3.95
CA GLY A 478 27.43 -4.52 -3.76
C GLY A 478 27.69 -6.01 -3.56
N SER A 479 28.91 -6.48 -3.84
CA SER A 479 29.36 -7.85 -3.54
C SER A 479 29.79 -8.03 -2.09
N ASN A 480 30.34 -6.97 -1.45
CA ASN A 480 30.73 -7.03 -0.05
C ASN A 480 29.56 -6.67 0.88
N TYR A 481 28.66 -5.82 0.41
CA TYR A 481 27.53 -5.30 1.18
C TYR A 481 26.22 -5.40 0.39
N PRO A 482 25.76 -6.63 0.05
CA PRO A 482 24.52 -6.83 -0.69
C PRO A 482 23.29 -6.42 0.13
N ALA A 483 22.10 -6.41 -0.48
CA ALA A 483 20.85 -6.02 0.16
C ALA A 483 20.56 -6.78 1.47
N ALA A 484 20.98 -8.05 1.57
CA ALA A 484 20.79 -8.88 2.77
C ALA A 484 21.79 -8.60 3.89
N VAL A 485 22.82 -7.78 3.64
CA VAL A 485 23.89 -7.57 4.64
C VAL A 485 23.36 -6.96 5.93
N ARG A 486 23.97 -7.36 7.02
CA ARG A 486 23.84 -6.75 8.35
C ARG A 486 25.15 -6.11 8.75
N SER A 487 25.07 -4.94 9.32
CA SER A 487 26.19 -4.26 9.96
C SER A 487 25.69 -3.59 11.24
N TYR A 488 26.59 -3.02 12.01
CA TYR A 488 26.28 -2.45 13.32
C TYR A 488 26.95 -1.09 13.51
N SER A 489 26.42 -0.33 14.46
CA SER A 489 26.93 0.98 14.86
C SER A 489 26.62 1.26 16.32
N SER A 490 27.26 2.28 16.92
CA SER A 490 26.94 2.73 18.26
C SER A 490 25.58 3.46 18.32
N THR A 491 25.05 3.63 19.52
CA THR A 491 23.80 4.35 19.76
C THR A 491 23.89 5.85 19.44
N THR A 492 25.11 6.38 19.35
CA THR A 492 25.38 7.80 19.08
C THR A 492 25.82 8.07 17.63
N ASP A 493 25.97 7.01 16.83
CA ASP A 493 26.40 7.16 15.43
C ASP A 493 25.33 7.78 14.56
N TYR A 494 25.73 8.77 13.76
CA TYR A 494 24.97 9.41 12.71
C TYR A 494 25.91 9.75 11.56
N TYR A 495 25.66 9.22 10.38
CA TYR A 495 26.57 9.38 9.24
C TYR A 495 25.80 9.77 7.98
N VAL A 496 26.50 10.41 7.02
CA VAL A 496 25.94 10.82 5.72
C VAL A 496 25.48 9.62 4.86
N TYR A 497 25.95 8.43 5.21
CA TYR A 497 25.66 7.18 4.50
C TYR A 497 24.71 6.25 5.29
N ILE A 498 24.04 6.76 6.34
CA ILE A 498 23.03 5.99 7.09
C ILE A 498 21.74 6.79 7.16
N GLY A 499 20.69 6.22 6.63
CA GLY A 499 19.32 6.69 6.68
C GLY A 499 18.39 5.64 7.31
N PHE A 500 17.13 5.62 6.87
CA PHE A 500 16.15 4.66 7.34
C PHE A 500 14.97 4.52 6.37
N ARG A 501 14.23 3.44 6.52
CA ARG A 501 12.97 3.19 5.81
C ARG A 501 11.86 2.90 6.80
N VAL A 502 10.66 3.38 6.50
CA VAL A 502 9.46 3.19 7.33
C VAL A 502 8.73 1.93 6.92
N SER A 503 8.28 1.14 7.90
CA SER A 503 7.25 0.11 7.74
C SER A 503 5.92 0.61 8.28
N LEU A 504 4.80 0.14 7.70
CA LEU A 504 3.44 0.48 8.06
C LEU A 504 2.63 -0.80 8.26
N PHE A 505 1.97 -0.92 9.42
CA PHE A 505 1.18 -2.10 9.82
C PHE A 505 0.09 -1.78 10.84
#